data_bba4db3653c465d5147b9d2c59549b72
#
_entry.id   bba4db3653c465d5147b9d2c59549b72
#
_cell.length_a   1.000
_cell.length_b   1.000
_cell.length_c   1.000
_cell.angle_alpha   90.00
_cell.angle_beta   90.00
_cell.angle_gamma   90.00
#
_symmetry.space_group_name_H-M   'P 1'
#
loop_
_entity.id
_entity.type
_entity.pdbx_description
1 polymer ?
#
loop_
_entity_poly.entity_id
_entity_poly.type
_entity_poly.pdbx_seq_one_letter_code
_entity_poly.pdbx_strand_id
1 'polypeptide(L)'
;MVKKEKIRSKDAGLELGLLIAQYFFDTEHLHYGIWPEGLDVKPINIKKAQEYHSQLILDSVPEGVKTILDVGGGSGGLAQNLIQKGWDVDCVSPSEYLADEIEIKLNGKGYVYHGKFEDTHIDKQYDLILFSESFQYMRIRDALKKV
;
A
#
# COMPACT_ATOMS: atom_id res chain seq x y z
N MET A 1 31.19 21.43 4.28
CA MET A 1 29.80 21.87 4.03
C MET A 1 28.95 20.61 3.80
N VAL A 2 28.09 20.28 4.75
CA VAL A 2 27.14 19.15 4.57
C VAL A 2 26.11 19.61 3.53
N LYS A 3 26.04 18.98 2.37
CA LYS A 3 24.95 19.20 1.41
C LYS A 3 23.65 18.86 2.13
N LYS A 4 22.80 19.85 2.39
CA LYS A 4 21.42 19.59 2.82
C LYS A 4 20.72 18.82 1.71
N GLU A 5 20.39 17.57 1.94
CA GLU A 5 19.55 16.79 1.05
C GLU A 5 18.18 17.47 0.99
N LYS A 6 17.73 17.78 -0.23
CA LYS A 6 16.46 18.48 -0.43
C LYS A 6 15.35 17.43 -0.39
N ILE A 7 14.65 17.34 0.73
CA ILE A 7 13.46 16.49 0.86
C ILE A 7 12.43 16.92 -0.17
N ARG A 8 11.92 15.98 -0.96
CA ARG A 8 10.86 16.28 -1.93
C ARG A 8 9.55 16.52 -1.19
N SER A 9 8.82 17.58 -1.55
CA SER A 9 7.55 17.95 -0.90
C SER A 9 6.53 16.80 -0.87
N LYS A 10 6.57 15.92 -1.88
CA LYS A 10 5.68 14.75 -1.94
C LYS A 10 5.99 13.75 -0.83
N ASP A 11 7.26 13.49 -0.55
CA ASP A 11 7.67 12.53 0.49
C ASP A 11 7.33 13.08 1.87
N ALA A 12 7.60 14.37 2.13
CA ALA A 12 7.18 15.03 3.36
C ALA A 12 5.65 15.04 3.54
N GLY A 13 4.88 15.14 2.45
CA GLY A 13 3.42 15.08 2.47
C GLY A 13 2.89 13.70 2.85
N LEU A 14 3.50 12.62 2.36
CA LEU A 14 3.12 11.24 2.69
C LEU A 14 3.45 10.90 4.15
N GLU A 15 4.64 11.30 4.62
CA GLU A 15 5.06 11.13 6.01
C GLU A 15 4.12 11.88 6.97
N LEU A 16 3.83 13.16 6.69
CA LEU A 16 2.89 13.94 7.48
C LEU A 16 1.47 13.33 7.45
N GLY A 17 1.02 12.86 6.28
CA GLY A 17 -0.28 12.21 6.12
C GLY A 17 -0.39 10.96 7.00
N LEU A 18 0.64 10.12 7.05
CA LEU A 18 0.66 8.93 7.89
C LEU A 18 0.65 9.29 9.38
N LEU A 19 1.45 10.27 9.80
CA LEU A 19 1.47 10.76 11.19
C LEU A 19 0.10 11.31 11.63
N ILE A 20 -0.58 12.05 10.76
CA ILE A 20 -1.94 12.55 11.01
C ILE A 20 -2.92 11.39 11.14
N ALA A 21 -2.85 10.40 10.26
CA ALA A 21 -3.72 9.22 10.30
C ALA A 21 -3.54 8.44 11.61
N GLN A 22 -2.30 8.22 12.04
CA GLN A 22 -1.97 7.54 13.28
C GLN A 22 -2.44 8.33 14.51
N TYR A 23 -2.13 9.63 14.56
CA TYR A 23 -2.39 10.43 15.76
C TYR A 23 -3.87 10.77 15.97
N PHE A 24 -4.58 11.15 14.90
CA PHE A 24 -5.96 11.63 15.01
C PHE A 24 -7.02 10.56 14.76
N PHE A 25 -6.69 9.51 13.99
CA PHE A 25 -7.68 8.54 13.51
C PHE A 25 -7.36 7.11 13.89
N ASP A 26 -6.27 6.89 14.63
CA ASP A 26 -5.83 5.56 15.08
C ASP A 26 -5.79 4.56 13.92
N THR A 27 -5.25 4.98 12.77
CA THR A 27 -5.11 4.17 11.57
C THR A 27 -3.78 4.42 10.88
N GLU A 28 -3.31 3.42 10.13
CA GLU A 28 -2.08 3.50 9.35
C GLU A 28 -2.34 3.48 7.84
N HIS A 29 -3.61 3.47 7.45
CA HIS A 29 -3.99 3.51 6.05
C HIS A 29 -4.01 4.94 5.51
N LEU A 30 -3.63 5.09 4.23
CA LEU A 30 -3.59 6.38 3.53
C LEU A 30 -4.74 6.56 2.53
N HIS A 31 -5.60 5.55 2.37
CA HIS A 31 -6.76 5.59 1.49
C HIS A 31 -8.02 6.09 2.22
N TYR A 32 -9.04 6.48 1.44
CA TYR A 32 -10.28 7.07 1.97
C TYR A 32 -11.26 6.05 2.57
N GLY A 33 -11.05 4.77 2.31
CA GLY A 33 -11.95 3.71 2.77
C GLY A 33 -13.23 3.59 1.96
N ILE A 34 -14.06 2.62 2.35
CA ILE A 34 -15.41 2.40 1.82
C ILE A 34 -16.42 2.74 2.90
N TRP A 35 -17.41 3.53 2.54
CA TRP A 35 -18.46 4.01 3.42
C TRP A 35 -19.78 3.31 3.10
N PRO A 36 -20.05 2.15 3.70
CA PRO A 36 -21.31 1.44 3.46
C PRO A 36 -22.49 2.21 4.01
N GLU A 37 -23.69 1.85 3.53
CA GLU A 37 -24.95 2.42 4.04
C GLU A 37 -25.03 2.23 5.56
N GLY A 38 -25.40 3.29 6.27
CA GLY A 38 -25.48 3.32 7.74
C GLY A 38 -24.16 3.69 8.45
N LEU A 39 -23.06 3.85 7.75
CA LEU A 39 -21.83 4.40 8.31
C LEU A 39 -21.74 5.90 8.01
N ASP A 40 -21.97 6.75 9.01
CA ASP A 40 -21.84 8.20 8.86
C ASP A 40 -20.46 8.61 8.38
N VAL A 41 -20.39 9.50 7.39
CA VAL A 41 -19.13 10.09 6.89
C VAL A 41 -18.63 11.11 7.90
N LYS A 42 -17.92 10.63 8.93
CA LYS A 42 -17.35 11.42 10.02
C LYS A 42 -15.92 10.97 10.31
N PRO A 43 -15.04 11.89 10.77
CA PRO A 43 -13.64 11.54 11.09
C PRO A 43 -13.48 10.34 12.01
N ILE A 44 -14.33 10.19 13.01
CA ILE A 44 -14.32 9.06 13.96
C ILE A 44 -14.53 7.69 13.28
N ASN A 45 -15.12 7.66 12.08
CA ASN A 45 -15.44 6.45 11.35
C ASN A 45 -14.40 6.13 10.23
N ILE A 46 -13.36 6.96 10.05
CA ILE A 46 -12.35 6.75 9.00
C ILE A 46 -11.71 5.37 9.10
N LYS A 47 -11.22 4.99 10.28
CA LYS A 47 -10.62 3.68 10.52
C LYS A 47 -11.54 2.55 10.06
N LYS A 48 -12.81 2.61 10.48
CA LYS A 48 -13.81 1.60 10.12
C LYS A 48 -14.07 1.54 8.61
N ALA A 49 -14.13 2.69 7.94
CA ALA A 49 -14.28 2.74 6.48
C ALA A 49 -13.06 2.13 5.76
N GLN A 50 -11.87 2.32 6.30
CA GLN A 50 -10.63 1.73 5.78
C GLN A 50 -10.56 0.22 6.03
N GLU A 51 -11.06 -0.26 7.17
CA GLU A 51 -11.21 -1.69 7.46
C GLU A 51 -12.18 -2.35 6.48
N TYR A 52 -13.31 -1.71 6.15
CA TYR A 52 -14.25 -2.22 5.13
C TYR A 52 -13.58 -2.34 3.76
N HIS A 53 -12.77 -1.35 3.35
CA HIS A 53 -12.02 -1.41 2.11
C HIS A 53 -11.01 -2.56 2.10
N SER A 54 -10.22 -2.70 3.15
CA SER A 54 -9.25 -3.79 3.28
C SER A 54 -9.95 -5.15 3.25
N GLN A 55 -11.08 -5.30 3.95
CA GLN A 55 -11.84 -6.55 3.97
C GLN A 55 -12.41 -6.88 2.59
N LEU A 56 -12.93 -5.90 1.84
CA LEU A 56 -13.39 -6.12 0.47
C LEU A 56 -12.27 -6.67 -0.42
N ILE A 57 -11.07 -6.15 -0.31
CA ILE A 57 -9.92 -6.65 -1.08
C ILE A 57 -9.60 -8.09 -0.68
N LEU A 58 -9.52 -8.39 0.62
CA LEU A 58 -9.24 -9.73 1.12
C LEU A 58 -10.27 -10.76 0.59
N ASP A 59 -11.54 -10.38 0.60
CA ASP A 59 -12.65 -11.24 0.14
C ASP A 59 -12.70 -11.38 -1.39
N SER A 60 -12.02 -10.48 -2.12
CA SER A 60 -11.97 -10.47 -3.59
C SER A 60 -10.78 -11.22 -4.17
N VAL A 61 -9.84 -11.69 -3.34
CA VAL A 61 -8.71 -12.49 -3.83
C VAL A 61 -9.23 -13.81 -4.39
N PRO A 62 -8.93 -14.13 -5.67
CA PRO A 62 -9.44 -15.37 -6.29
C PRO A 62 -8.92 -16.64 -5.62
N GLU A 63 -9.72 -17.71 -5.70
CA GLU A 63 -9.26 -19.03 -5.25
C GLU A 63 -8.02 -19.48 -6.03
N GLY A 64 -7.09 -20.14 -5.34
CA GLY A 64 -5.87 -20.67 -5.93
C GLY A 64 -4.70 -19.67 -5.96
N VAL A 65 -4.92 -18.38 -5.71
CA VAL A 65 -3.86 -17.39 -5.54
C VAL A 65 -3.00 -17.75 -4.33
N LYS A 66 -1.67 -17.73 -4.50
CA LYS A 66 -0.69 -17.98 -3.45
C LYS A 66 0.26 -16.80 -3.27
N THR A 67 0.65 -16.19 -4.39
CA THR A 67 1.64 -15.12 -4.44
C THR A 67 1.01 -13.82 -4.94
N ILE A 68 1.20 -12.72 -4.21
CA ILE A 68 0.62 -11.42 -4.50
C ILE A 68 1.73 -10.36 -4.57
N LEU A 69 1.66 -9.51 -5.58
CA LEU A 69 2.44 -8.29 -5.64
C LEU A 69 1.52 -7.10 -5.32
N ASP A 70 1.71 -6.48 -4.17
CA ASP A 70 0.95 -5.27 -3.77
C ASP A 70 1.69 -4.01 -4.27
N VAL A 71 1.11 -3.36 -5.28
CA VAL A 71 1.73 -2.22 -5.95
C VAL A 71 1.20 -0.90 -5.41
N GLY A 72 2.05 -0.17 -4.71
CA GLY A 72 1.69 1.06 -4.02
C GLY A 72 0.97 0.80 -2.70
N GLY A 73 1.42 -0.20 -1.95
CA GLY A 73 0.80 -0.71 -0.71
C GLY A 73 0.73 0.25 0.49
N GLY A 74 0.89 1.57 0.26
CA GLY A 74 0.83 2.59 1.31
C GLY A 74 1.86 2.34 2.41
N SER A 75 1.40 2.22 3.65
CA SER A 75 2.24 1.89 4.82
C SER A 75 2.40 0.38 5.07
N GLY A 76 1.90 -0.49 4.17
CA GLY A 76 1.99 -1.94 4.31
C GLY A 76 0.90 -2.62 5.15
N GLY A 77 -0.11 -1.89 5.60
CA GLY A 77 -1.18 -2.46 6.42
C GLY A 77 -1.99 -3.54 5.69
N LEU A 78 -2.30 -3.31 4.39
CA LEU A 78 -2.99 -4.32 3.58
C LEU A 78 -2.10 -5.55 3.34
N ALA A 79 -0.83 -5.35 2.98
CA ALA A 79 0.11 -6.45 2.79
C ALA A 79 0.26 -7.31 4.06
N GLN A 80 0.33 -6.69 5.23
CA GLN A 80 0.34 -7.41 6.50
C GLN A 80 -0.91 -8.27 6.69
N ASN A 81 -2.10 -7.73 6.39
CA ASN A 81 -3.37 -8.48 6.47
C ASN A 81 -3.40 -9.66 5.50
N LEU A 82 -2.91 -9.49 4.27
CA LEU A 82 -2.79 -10.55 3.28
C LEU A 82 -1.85 -11.69 3.79
N ILE A 83 -0.70 -11.34 4.32
CA ILE A 83 0.25 -12.30 4.92
C ILE A 83 -0.38 -13.07 6.10
N GLN A 84 -1.13 -12.38 6.96
CA GLN A 84 -1.82 -13.02 8.08
C GLN A 84 -2.90 -14.02 7.63
N LYS A 85 -3.47 -13.83 6.43
CA LYS A 85 -4.41 -14.76 5.80
C LYS A 85 -3.71 -15.93 5.09
N GLY A 86 -2.38 -15.90 4.95
CA GLY A 86 -1.59 -17.00 4.43
C GLY A 86 -1.07 -16.84 3.01
N TRP A 87 -1.18 -15.66 2.40
CA TRP A 87 -0.57 -15.37 1.10
C TRP A 87 0.89 -14.94 1.24
N ASP A 88 1.70 -15.29 0.26
CA ASP A 88 3.06 -14.74 0.09
C ASP A 88 2.94 -13.38 -0.61
N VAL A 89 3.37 -12.31 0.05
CA VAL A 89 3.18 -10.94 -0.45
C VAL A 89 4.51 -10.21 -0.54
N ASP A 90 4.78 -9.67 -1.73
CA ASP A 90 5.82 -8.68 -1.94
C ASP A 90 5.17 -7.34 -2.28
N CYS A 91 5.88 -6.23 -2.06
CA CYS A 91 5.35 -4.89 -2.26
C CYS A 91 6.23 -4.07 -3.21
N VAL A 92 5.62 -3.07 -3.87
CA VAL A 92 6.35 -2.05 -4.63
C VAL A 92 5.99 -0.68 -4.06
N SER A 93 6.97 0.14 -3.69
CA SER A 93 6.75 1.50 -3.22
C SER A 93 7.71 2.50 -3.87
N PRO A 94 7.21 3.60 -4.45
CA PRO A 94 8.04 4.68 -4.99
C PRO A 94 8.51 5.69 -3.92
N SER A 95 8.03 5.58 -2.70
CA SER A 95 8.43 6.39 -1.55
C SER A 95 9.39 5.58 -0.69
N GLU A 96 10.59 6.08 -0.48
CA GLU A 96 11.59 5.46 0.39
C GLU A 96 11.05 5.29 1.81
N TYR A 97 10.46 6.35 2.36
CA TYR A 97 9.85 6.34 3.69
C TYR A 97 8.76 5.25 3.84
N LEU A 98 7.82 5.16 2.87
CA LEU A 98 6.78 4.12 2.93
C LEU A 98 7.34 2.72 2.67
N ALA A 99 8.39 2.58 1.87
CA ALA A 99 9.06 1.30 1.67
C ALA A 99 9.67 0.79 2.98
N ASP A 100 10.33 1.65 3.74
CA ASP A 100 10.89 1.32 5.07
C ASP A 100 9.77 0.91 6.05
N GLU A 101 8.64 1.62 6.06
CA GLU A 101 7.46 1.25 6.86
C GLU A 101 6.90 -0.13 6.49
N ILE A 102 6.84 -0.42 5.17
CA ILE A 102 6.42 -1.74 4.69
C ILE A 102 7.41 -2.82 5.17
N GLU A 103 8.71 -2.61 5.02
CA GLU A 103 9.75 -3.57 5.43
C GLU A 103 9.63 -3.93 6.91
N ILE A 104 9.42 -2.90 7.76
CA ILE A 104 9.20 -3.09 9.21
C ILE A 104 7.99 -3.99 9.45
N LYS A 105 6.86 -3.74 8.76
CA LYS A 105 5.63 -4.51 8.94
C LYS A 105 5.70 -5.93 8.39
N LEU A 106 6.35 -6.11 7.25
CA LEU A 106 6.54 -7.45 6.67
C LEU A 106 7.44 -8.31 7.55
N ASN A 107 8.36 -7.70 8.28
CA ASN A 107 9.27 -8.37 9.22
C ASN A 107 9.95 -9.61 8.60
N GLY A 108 10.47 -9.45 7.39
CA GLY A 108 11.16 -10.51 6.64
C GLY A 108 10.26 -11.56 5.98
N LYS A 109 8.93 -11.39 6.01
CA LYS A 109 7.97 -12.32 5.37
C LYS A 109 7.64 -11.98 3.92
N GLY A 110 8.24 -10.93 3.37
CA GLY A 110 8.06 -10.48 2.00
C GLY A 110 9.20 -9.55 1.59
N TYR A 111 9.28 -9.25 0.32
CA TYR A 111 10.27 -8.35 -0.26
C TYR A 111 9.63 -7.02 -0.67
N VAL A 112 10.38 -5.91 -0.51
CA VAL A 112 9.93 -4.59 -0.94
C VAL A 112 10.81 -4.08 -2.07
N TYR A 113 10.20 -3.86 -3.22
CA TYR A 113 10.85 -3.24 -4.37
C TYR A 113 10.76 -1.71 -4.24
N HIS A 114 11.90 -1.06 -4.07
CA HIS A 114 11.97 0.41 -4.00
C HIS A 114 11.95 1.00 -5.41
N GLY A 115 10.91 1.74 -5.74
CA GLY A 115 10.79 2.43 -7.02
C GLY A 115 9.36 2.48 -7.55
N LYS A 116 9.20 3.11 -8.71
CA LYS A 116 7.93 3.07 -9.42
C LYS A 116 7.76 1.71 -10.08
N PHE A 117 6.56 1.16 -10.00
CA PHE A 117 6.26 -0.16 -10.56
C PHE A 117 6.70 -0.27 -12.03
N GLU A 118 6.36 0.72 -12.84
CA GLU A 118 6.68 0.73 -14.27
C GLU A 118 8.20 0.77 -14.59
N ASP A 119 9.02 1.26 -13.65
CA ASP A 119 10.47 1.41 -13.82
C ASP A 119 11.28 0.34 -13.06
N THR A 120 10.66 -0.40 -12.13
CA THR A 120 11.33 -1.39 -11.28
C THR A 120 11.47 -2.72 -11.99
N HIS A 121 12.65 -3.35 -11.94
CA HIS A 121 12.85 -4.70 -12.48
C HIS A 121 12.33 -5.74 -11.48
N ILE A 122 11.43 -6.62 -11.94
CA ILE A 122 10.81 -7.67 -11.14
C ILE A 122 10.90 -8.97 -11.93
N ASP A 123 11.75 -9.88 -11.49
CA ASP A 123 11.96 -11.18 -12.16
C ASP A 123 10.98 -12.26 -11.67
N LYS A 124 10.42 -12.07 -10.47
CA LYS A 124 9.45 -12.99 -9.87
C LYS A 124 8.09 -12.85 -10.54
N GLN A 125 7.45 -13.97 -10.82
CA GLN A 125 6.06 -14.02 -11.27
C GLN A 125 5.12 -14.15 -10.07
N TYR A 126 3.94 -13.56 -10.19
CA TYR A 126 2.91 -13.56 -9.15
C TYR A 126 1.59 -14.07 -9.72
N ASP A 127 0.82 -14.75 -8.88
CA ASP A 127 -0.54 -15.18 -9.25
C ASP A 127 -1.50 -13.99 -9.34
N LEU A 128 -1.24 -12.92 -8.56
CA LEU A 128 -2.04 -11.71 -8.52
C LEU A 128 -1.15 -10.47 -8.40
N ILE A 129 -1.44 -9.47 -9.22
CA ILE A 129 -0.90 -8.12 -9.04
C ILE A 129 -2.03 -7.22 -8.56
N LEU A 130 -1.87 -6.63 -7.38
CA LEU A 130 -2.88 -5.83 -6.71
C LEU A 130 -2.53 -4.34 -6.79
N PHE A 131 -3.49 -3.53 -7.21
CA PHE A 131 -3.41 -2.06 -7.22
C PHE A 131 -4.55 -1.50 -6.35
N SER A 132 -4.29 -1.37 -5.07
CA SER A 132 -5.25 -0.79 -4.13
C SER A 132 -5.13 0.73 -4.12
N GLU A 133 -6.00 1.43 -4.88
CA GLU A 133 -6.03 2.89 -5.04
C GLU A 133 -4.70 3.51 -5.54
N SER A 134 -3.83 2.73 -6.19
CA SER A 134 -2.51 3.17 -6.64
C SER A 134 -2.41 3.36 -8.16
N PHE A 135 -3.25 2.67 -8.93
CA PHE A 135 -3.15 2.61 -10.39
C PHE A 135 -3.25 3.98 -11.08
N GLN A 136 -4.06 4.90 -10.55
CA GLN A 136 -4.22 6.26 -11.08
C GLN A 136 -2.96 7.14 -11.00
N TYR A 137 -1.97 6.74 -10.20
CA TYR A 137 -0.72 7.50 -10.03
C TYR A 137 0.41 7.02 -10.95
N MET A 138 0.16 6.03 -11.80
CA MET A 138 1.15 5.39 -12.65
C MET A 138 1.02 5.82 -14.10
N ARG A 139 2.08 5.58 -14.87
CA ARG A 139 2.00 5.62 -16.33
C ARG A 139 1.28 4.36 -16.81
N ILE A 140 -0.05 4.43 -16.91
CA ILE A 140 -0.95 3.27 -17.13
C ILE A 140 -0.48 2.38 -18.28
N ARG A 141 -0.09 2.99 -19.43
CA ARG A 141 0.39 2.24 -20.60
C ARG A 141 1.63 1.39 -20.30
N ASP A 142 2.55 1.91 -19.49
CA ASP A 142 3.80 1.23 -19.15
C ASP A 142 3.55 0.17 -18.07
N ALA A 143 2.69 0.46 -17.10
CA ALA A 143 2.25 -0.49 -16.10
C ALA A 143 1.55 -1.72 -16.73
N LEU A 144 0.63 -1.51 -17.68
CA LEU A 144 -0.09 -2.59 -18.37
C LEU A 144 0.78 -3.48 -19.26
N LYS A 145 1.94 -3.02 -19.69
CA LYS A 145 2.90 -3.86 -20.46
C LYS A 145 3.68 -4.82 -19.55
N LYS A 146 3.60 -4.59 -18.26
CA LYS A 146 4.40 -5.28 -17.26
C LYS A 146 3.61 -6.33 -16.49
N VAL A 147 2.29 -6.28 -16.59
CA VAL A 147 1.33 -7.22 -15.98
C VAL A 147 1.16 -8.47 -16.83
#